data_4d26be62874313b420e2ba96d00322c4
#
_entry.id   4d26be62874313b420e2ba96d00322c4
#
_cell.length_a   1.000
_cell.length_b   1.000
_cell.length_c   1.000
_cell.angle_alpha   90.00
_cell.angle_beta   90.00
_cell.angle_gamma   90.00
#
_symmetry.space_group_name_H-M   'P 1'
#
loop_
_entity.id
_entity.type
_entity.pdbx_description
1 polymer ?
#
loop_
_entity_poly.entity_id
_entity_poly.type
_entity_poly.pdbx_seq_one_letter_code
_entity_poly.pdbx_strand_id
1 'polypeptide(L)'
;MASTERHNDYNDRKHIGAAEWTNSPASEDKTVPYQEHGRRVSIVDAKSPGVARVEAIHQVMSTTDKTWIFLGVFIIAFAYALDASTRYTYQSYATNGFGIHSLLATINTVRTVIAAAAQPTAAKIADVFGRFELVLVSVVFYVLGTIIEASANGLSTFCAGAVFYQIGYTCVLLLVEVIVADFTSMRTRVFFSYIPASPFLIITWISGNVTSSVLGVTTWRWGIGMWCIIYTVCSLPLLSGLWWTGFKAKRAGALDSYTSPFQKLGFARLSVELFHKLDIIGIILVIIVFGFILTPITLAGGESSEWGTAHIIAPLVIGFVAIPAFVFWELKGARHPLVPFYLLKDRGVWAALGIACFLNWPWYMQGDYLYTVLVVSFDFSIAMATRITQFYSFFSVLSGLIISGLIWWTRRLKPFIVFGTCLYMVAFGLLIHYRGSPSNSGQSGIIGAQILLGLAGGMFPYPAQASIQAATKHEHVAIVTGLYLATYSIGSALGSAVSGAIWTQKLYSTLEADLAFQSNTTLAAAVYASPLTVVPLNYPVGTPERTAIIASYQHMQRILCIVGICLCVPLILFALLLRNPKLSDQQSQPEAEDGQEVRVR
;
A
#
# COMPACT_ATOMS: atom_id res chain seq x y z
N MET A 1 36.72 69.81 25.31
CA MET A 1 36.93 70.31 23.94
C MET A 1 35.96 69.58 23.06
N ALA A 2 34.98 70.28 22.68
CA ALA A 2 34.30 70.45 21.39
C ALA A 2 33.59 69.19 20.88
N SER A 3 32.26 69.03 21.02
CA SER A 3 31.12 69.66 20.27
C SER A 3 31.05 69.10 18.86
N THR A 4 29.98 68.55 18.39
CA THR A 4 28.64 69.09 18.07
C THR A 4 27.77 67.88 17.60
N GLU A 5 26.61 67.57 18.14
CA GLU A 5 25.24 68.02 17.81
C GLU A 5 24.87 67.92 16.31
N ARG A 6 23.80 67.14 16.01
CA ARG A 6 22.50 67.54 15.49
C ARG A 6 21.63 66.30 15.29
N HIS A 7 20.61 66.15 16.03
CA HIS A 7 19.25 66.70 15.92
C HIS A 7 18.36 65.95 14.92
N ASN A 8 17.35 65.28 15.53
CA ASN A 8 15.97 65.06 15.18
C ASN A 8 15.44 65.74 13.91
N ASP A 9 14.67 64.98 13.16
CA ASP A 9 13.33 65.46 12.77
C ASP A 9 12.38 64.28 12.63
N TYR A 10 11.44 64.26 13.54
CA TYR A 10 10.20 63.48 13.57
C TYR A 10 9.12 64.49 13.25
N ASN A 11 8.18 64.11 12.43
CA ASN A 11 6.86 64.69 12.12
C ASN A 11 6.69 65.44 10.78
N ASP A 12 5.52 65.11 10.31
CA ASP A 12 4.63 65.77 9.37
C ASP A 12 4.71 65.37 7.93
N ARG A 13 3.71 64.53 7.55
CA ARG A 13 2.69 64.91 6.57
C ARG A 13 1.56 63.88 6.48
N LYS A 14 0.51 64.19 7.22
CA LYS A 14 -0.86 63.82 6.87
C LYS A 14 -1.32 64.70 5.72
N HIS A 15 -2.20 64.12 4.88
CA HIS A 15 -3.05 64.72 3.83
C HIS A 15 -2.38 65.02 2.49
N ILE A 16 -2.97 64.35 1.52
CA ILE A 16 -3.38 64.73 0.14
C ILE A 16 -3.47 63.39 -0.56
N GLY A 17 -4.56 62.87 -1.08
CA GLY A 17 -5.56 63.41 -1.90
C GLY A 17 -6.07 62.22 -2.70
N ALA A 18 -7.36 62.02 -2.72
CA ALA A 18 -8.01 61.08 -3.66
C ALA A 18 -7.64 61.48 -5.10
N ALA A 19 -6.89 60.67 -5.78
CA ALA A 19 -6.63 60.84 -7.21
C ALA A 19 -7.56 59.92 -8.00
N GLU A 20 -8.39 60.60 -8.75
CA GLU A 20 -9.28 60.17 -9.80
C GLU A 20 -8.71 59.02 -10.65
N TRP A 21 -9.47 57.95 -10.78
CA TRP A 21 -9.31 56.98 -11.86
C TRP A 21 -9.78 57.62 -13.18
N THR A 22 -8.88 58.22 -13.90
CA THR A 22 -9.12 58.61 -15.26
C THR A 22 -9.14 57.38 -16.15
N ASN A 23 -10.26 57.23 -16.84
CA ASN A 23 -10.48 56.28 -17.92
C ASN A 23 -9.38 56.41 -18.98
N SER A 24 -8.53 55.37 -19.10
CA SER A 24 -7.76 55.15 -20.32
C SER A 24 -8.60 54.37 -21.31
N PRO A 25 -8.58 54.73 -22.60
CA PRO A 25 -9.45 54.11 -23.58
C PRO A 25 -9.12 52.63 -23.76
N ALA A 26 -10.18 51.83 -23.88
CA ALA A 26 -10.11 50.42 -24.23
C ALA A 26 -9.21 50.25 -25.46
N SER A 27 -8.11 49.54 -25.29
CA SER A 27 -7.36 48.98 -26.40
C SER A 27 -8.27 47.97 -27.10
N GLU A 28 -8.60 48.25 -28.34
CA GLU A 28 -9.31 47.35 -29.25
C GLU A 28 -8.69 45.95 -29.14
N ASP A 29 -9.46 45.05 -28.60
CA ASP A 29 -9.21 43.60 -28.61
C ASP A 29 -9.28 43.16 -30.08
N LYS A 30 -8.12 43.10 -30.73
CA LYS A 30 -7.99 42.48 -32.03
C LYS A 30 -8.27 40.99 -31.81
N THR A 31 -9.53 40.62 -31.97
CA THR A 31 -9.96 39.24 -32.15
C THR A 31 -9.22 38.68 -33.36
N VAL A 32 -8.09 38.05 -33.08
CA VAL A 32 -7.42 37.17 -34.05
C VAL A 32 -8.41 36.02 -34.29
N PRO A 33 -8.82 35.75 -35.55
CA PRO A 33 -9.72 34.65 -35.83
C PRO A 33 -9.00 33.35 -35.41
N TYR A 34 -9.61 32.65 -34.50
CA TYR A 34 -9.17 31.34 -34.03
C TYR A 34 -9.28 30.34 -35.18
N GLN A 35 -8.19 30.16 -35.92
CA GLN A 35 -8.11 29.08 -36.89
C GLN A 35 -8.11 27.75 -36.12
N GLU A 36 -9.22 27.05 -36.21
CA GLU A 36 -9.36 25.64 -35.85
C GLU A 36 -8.43 24.76 -36.70
N HIS A 37 -7.15 24.78 -36.40
CA HIS A 37 -6.26 23.73 -36.84
C HIS A 37 -6.34 22.62 -35.81
N GLY A 38 -7.03 21.53 -36.14
CA GLY A 38 -7.07 20.16 -35.59
C GLY A 38 -6.27 19.82 -34.34
N ARG A 39 -6.27 20.70 -33.33
CA ARG A 39 -5.68 20.39 -32.02
C ARG A 39 -6.63 19.44 -31.33
N ARG A 40 -6.23 18.15 -31.23
CA ARG A 40 -6.95 17.16 -30.44
C ARG A 40 -7.11 17.72 -29.03
N VAL A 41 -8.34 18.01 -28.64
CA VAL A 41 -8.68 18.44 -27.28
C VAL A 41 -8.33 17.25 -26.35
N SER A 42 -7.20 17.35 -25.68
CA SER A 42 -6.75 16.35 -24.70
C SER A 42 -7.39 16.66 -23.34
N ILE A 43 -7.70 15.64 -22.56
CA ILE A 43 -8.16 15.79 -21.16
C ILE A 43 -7.08 16.49 -20.32
N VAL A 44 -5.85 16.60 -20.81
CA VAL A 44 -4.65 17.11 -20.14
C VAL A 44 -4.50 18.64 -20.21
N ASP A 45 -5.15 19.33 -21.16
CA ASP A 45 -4.97 20.79 -21.36
C ASP A 45 -5.79 21.67 -20.38
N ALA A 46 -6.50 21.06 -19.41
CA ALA A 46 -7.17 21.75 -18.30
C ALA A 46 -6.98 20.96 -17.02
N LYS A 47 -7.02 21.59 -15.84
CA LYS A 47 -7.13 20.91 -14.55
C LYS A 47 -7.94 19.63 -14.70
N SER A 48 -7.40 18.48 -14.25
CA SER A 48 -8.07 17.18 -14.43
C SER A 48 -9.56 17.27 -14.03
N PRO A 49 -10.51 16.82 -14.87
CA PRO A 49 -11.94 17.06 -14.64
C PRO A 49 -12.43 16.59 -13.26
N GLY A 50 -11.91 15.46 -12.77
CA GLY A 50 -12.26 14.96 -11.45
C GLY A 50 -11.75 15.84 -10.31
N VAL A 51 -10.55 16.42 -10.44
CA VAL A 51 -10.00 17.37 -9.47
C VAL A 51 -10.79 18.66 -9.46
N ALA A 52 -11.11 19.22 -10.63
CA ALA A 52 -11.96 20.43 -10.75
C ALA A 52 -13.34 20.20 -10.12
N ARG A 53 -13.94 19.01 -10.31
CA ARG A 53 -15.21 18.63 -9.67
C ARG A 53 -15.08 18.59 -8.14
N VAL A 54 -14.01 18.03 -7.61
CA VAL A 54 -13.76 17.96 -6.16
C VAL A 54 -13.58 19.35 -5.56
N GLU A 55 -12.82 20.24 -6.22
CA GLU A 55 -12.64 21.62 -5.77
C GLU A 55 -13.97 22.40 -5.74
N ALA A 56 -14.80 22.25 -6.78
CA ALA A 56 -16.13 22.87 -6.83
C ALA A 56 -17.05 22.34 -5.71
N ILE A 57 -17.01 21.05 -5.41
CA ILE A 57 -17.76 20.45 -4.30
C ILE A 57 -17.27 21.00 -2.96
N HIS A 58 -15.95 21.14 -2.79
CA HIS A 58 -15.33 21.67 -1.57
C HIS A 58 -15.81 23.06 -1.18
N GLN A 59 -16.06 23.94 -2.17
CA GLN A 59 -16.53 25.30 -1.92
C GLN A 59 -17.93 25.35 -1.29
N VAL A 60 -18.74 24.32 -1.50
CA VAL A 60 -20.15 24.25 -1.02
C VAL A 60 -20.30 23.34 0.18
N MET A 61 -19.25 22.59 0.57
CA MET A 61 -19.30 21.63 1.68
C MET A 61 -19.39 22.33 3.03
N SER A 62 -20.37 21.91 3.84
CA SER A 62 -20.46 22.27 5.27
C SER A 62 -19.55 21.41 6.15
N THR A 63 -19.29 21.84 7.38
CA THR A 63 -18.56 21.04 8.36
C THR A 63 -19.24 19.69 8.62
N THR A 64 -20.58 19.64 8.63
CA THR A 64 -21.35 18.41 8.79
C THR A 64 -21.11 17.44 7.63
N ASP A 65 -21.07 17.93 6.38
CA ASP A 65 -20.79 17.10 5.21
C ASP A 65 -19.38 16.47 5.29
N LYS A 66 -18.39 17.26 5.72
CA LYS A 66 -17.01 16.78 5.94
C LYS A 66 -16.98 15.70 7.02
N THR A 67 -17.64 15.94 8.16
CA THR A 67 -17.70 14.97 9.26
C THR A 67 -18.33 13.66 8.81
N TRP A 68 -19.41 13.72 8.00
CA TRP A 68 -20.07 12.53 7.47
C TRP A 68 -19.16 11.72 6.53
N ILE A 69 -18.42 12.39 5.65
CA ILE A 69 -17.45 11.73 4.76
C ILE A 69 -16.33 11.08 5.59
N PHE A 70 -15.76 11.78 6.59
CA PHE A 70 -14.72 11.20 7.44
C PHE A 70 -15.23 10.01 8.25
N LEU A 71 -16.47 10.05 8.73
CA LEU A 71 -17.12 8.90 9.38
C LEU A 71 -17.25 7.71 8.39
N GLY A 72 -17.67 7.99 7.16
CA GLY A 72 -17.74 6.97 6.10
C GLY A 72 -16.37 6.38 5.76
N VAL A 73 -15.33 7.21 5.69
CA VAL A 73 -13.94 6.77 5.52
C VAL A 73 -13.50 5.87 6.68
N PHE A 74 -13.81 6.24 7.92
CA PHE A 74 -13.46 5.42 9.09
C PHE A 74 -14.17 4.06 9.09
N ILE A 75 -15.48 4.04 8.76
CA ILE A 75 -16.27 2.79 8.72
C ILE A 75 -15.75 1.84 7.62
N ILE A 76 -15.50 2.35 6.42
CA ILE A 76 -14.96 1.51 5.34
C ILE A 76 -13.52 1.07 5.65
N ALA A 77 -12.71 1.93 6.29
CA ALA A 77 -11.37 1.60 6.74
C ALA A 77 -11.39 0.48 7.79
N PHE A 78 -12.32 0.54 8.74
CA PHE A 78 -12.52 -0.54 9.72
C PHE A 78 -12.89 -1.86 9.03
N ALA A 79 -13.80 -1.83 8.07
CA ALA A 79 -14.25 -3.03 7.36
C ALA A 79 -13.11 -3.67 6.56
N TYR A 80 -12.40 -2.92 5.70
CA TYR A 80 -11.34 -3.50 4.89
C TYR A 80 -10.13 -3.95 5.71
N ALA A 81 -9.83 -3.26 6.83
CA ALA A 81 -8.72 -3.63 7.69
C ALA A 81 -9.02 -4.89 8.51
N LEU A 82 -10.27 -5.05 8.99
CA LEU A 82 -10.69 -6.28 9.68
C LEU A 82 -10.75 -7.46 8.70
N ASP A 83 -11.26 -7.26 7.48
CA ASP A 83 -11.21 -8.28 6.44
C ASP A 83 -9.76 -8.70 6.14
N ALA A 84 -8.87 -7.77 5.84
CA ALA A 84 -7.47 -8.08 5.54
C ALA A 84 -6.82 -8.90 6.66
N SER A 85 -7.09 -8.56 7.92
CA SER A 85 -6.55 -9.25 9.09
C SER A 85 -7.08 -10.68 9.24
N THR A 86 -8.39 -10.90 9.06
CA THR A 86 -9.01 -12.22 9.17
C THR A 86 -8.78 -13.07 7.93
N ARG A 87 -8.80 -12.46 6.73
CA ARG A 87 -8.56 -13.11 5.44
C ARG A 87 -7.15 -13.71 5.37
N TYR A 88 -6.15 -13.07 5.94
CA TYR A 88 -4.80 -13.62 6.01
C TYR A 88 -4.78 -15.00 6.70
N THR A 89 -5.51 -15.14 7.81
CA THR A 89 -5.67 -16.43 8.49
C THR A 89 -6.51 -17.41 7.68
N TYR A 90 -7.67 -16.99 7.14
CA TYR A 90 -8.53 -17.86 6.32
C TYR A 90 -7.82 -18.36 5.05
N GLN A 91 -6.95 -17.55 4.44
CA GLN A 91 -6.12 -17.96 3.31
C GLN A 91 -5.17 -19.09 3.67
N SER A 92 -4.58 -19.07 4.88
CA SER A 92 -3.74 -20.16 5.38
C SER A 92 -4.54 -21.47 5.54
N TYR A 93 -5.78 -21.39 6.00
CA TYR A 93 -6.68 -22.55 6.08
C TYR A 93 -7.18 -23.01 4.70
N ALA A 94 -7.40 -22.10 3.76
CA ALA A 94 -7.78 -22.44 2.39
C ALA A 94 -6.66 -23.25 1.70
N THR A 95 -5.42 -22.76 1.72
CA THR A 95 -4.27 -23.46 1.12
C THR A 95 -3.98 -24.78 1.82
N ASN A 96 -4.15 -24.85 3.14
CA ASN A 96 -4.06 -26.10 3.91
C ASN A 96 -5.15 -27.09 3.50
N GLY A 97 -6.40 -26.62 3.31
CA GLY A 97 -7.52 -27.45 2.86
C GLY A 97 -7.41 -27.96 1.43
N PHE A 98 -6.64 -27.27 0.57
CA PHE A 98 -6.31 -27.72 -0.78
C PHE A 98 -5.10 -28.68 -0.81
N GLY A 99 -4.41 -28.90 0.30
CA GLY A 99 -3.19 -29.71 0.36
C GLY A 99 -1.96 -29.06 -0.30
N ILE A 100 -1.95 -27.73 -0.39
CA ILE A 100 -0.89 -26.94 -1.07
C ILE A 100 -0.44 -25.75 -0.22
N HIS A 101 -0.37 -25.93 1.09
CA HIS A 101 -0.08 -24.84 2.03
C HIS A 101 1.25 -24.13 1.75
N SER A 102 2.24 -24.84 1.25
CA SER A 102 3.55 -24.29 0.88
C SER A 102 3.48 -23.23 -0.23
N LEU A 103 2.39 -23.20 -1.03
CA LEU A 103 2.16 -22.21 -2.08
C LEU A 103 1.43 -20.94 -1.57
N LEU A 104 1.33 -20.74 -0.26
CA LEU A 104 0.69 -19.56 0.36
C LEU A 104 1.29 -18.24 -0.16
N ALA A 105 2.61 -18.17 -0.27
CA ALA A 105 3.32 -17.01 -0.80
C ALA A 105 3.03 -16.73 -2.28
N THR A 106 2.64 -17.73 -3.08
CA THR A 106 2.23 -17.53 -4.47
C THR A 106 1.00 -16.65 -4.58
N ILE A 107 -0.01 -16.86 -3.71
CA ILE A 107 -1.21 -16.03 -3.66
C ILE A 107 -0.85 -14.58 -3.28
N ASN A 108 0.04 -14.40 -2.30
CA ASN A 108 0.50 -13.08 -1.89
C ASN A 108 1.30 -12.39 -3.01
N THR A 109 2.14 -13.11 -3.73
CA THR A 109 2.87 -12.60 -4.91
C THR A 109 1.88 -12.09 -5.98
N VAL A 110 0.88 -12.89 -6.34
CA VAL A 110 -0.15 -12.50 -7.31
C VAL A 110 -0.88 -11.22 -6.85
N ARG A 111 -1.35 -11.18 -5.61
CA ARG A 111 -2.03 -10.01 -5.05
C ARG A 111 -1.17 -8.75 -5.12
N THR A 112 0.08 -8.83 -4.71
CA THR A 112 0.97 -7.67 -4.62
C THR A 112 1.44 -7.18 -6.00
N VAL A 113 1.60 -8.06 -6.99
CA VAL A 113 1.84 -7.67 -8.39
C VAL A 113 0.64 -6.91 -8.95
N ILE A 114 -0.57 -7.40 -8.72
CA ILE A 114 -1.80 -6.70 -9.14
C ILE A 114 -1.95 -5.36 -8.41
N ALA A 115 -1.62 -5.29 -7.12
CA ALA A 115 -1.62 -4.03 -6.37
C ALA A 115 -0.66 -3.01 -6.99
N ALA A 116 0.57 -3.42 -7.35
CA ALA A 116 1.57 -2.55 -7.97
C ALA A 116 1.07 -1.94 -9.29
N ALA A 117 0.37 -2.73 -10.12
CA ALA A 117 -0.21 -2.27 -11.37
C ALA A 117 -1.49 -1.41 -11.18
N ALA A 118 -2.32 -1.75 -10.18
CA ALA A 118 -3.59 -1.08 -9.91
C ALA A 118 -3.43 0.30 -9.25
N GLN A 119 -2.38 0.54 -8.44
CA GLN A 119 -2.17 1.80 -7.72
C GLN A 119 -2.12 3.04 -8.65
N PRO A 120 -1.22 3.11 -9.66
CA PRO A 120 -1.18 4.25 -10.57
C PRO A 120 -2.47 4.39 -11.39
N THR A 121 -3.09 3.26 -11.74
CA THR A 121 -4.34 3.19 -12.49
C THR A 121 -5.49 3.80 -11.69
N ALA A 122 -5.63 3.41 -10.42
CA ALA A 122 -6.65 3.94 -9.52
C ALA A 122 -6.48 5.46 -9.31
N ALA A 123 -5.23 5.96 -9.18
CA ALA A 123 -4.94 7.39 -9.08
C ALA A 123 -5.46 8.15 -10.32
N LYS A 124 -5.14 7.67 -11.52
CA LYS A 124 -5.58 8.28 -12.77
C LYS A 124 -7.11 8.21 -12.96
N ILE A 125 -7.77 7.12 -12.54
CA ILE A 125 -9.23 6.99 -12.56
C ILE A 125 -9.86 8.02 -11.59
N ALA A 126 -9.33 8.15 -10.38
CA ALA A 126 -9.79 9.12 -9.40
C ALA A 126 -9.71 10.56 -9.93
N ASP A 127 -8.65 10.89 -10.69
CA ASP A 127 -8.44 12.21 -11.26
C ASP A 127 -9.34 12.50 -12.47
N VAL A 128 -9.77 11.48 -13.22
CA VAL A 128 -10.64 11.65 -14.40
C VAL A 128 -12.10 11.68 -14.02
N PHE A 129 -12.57 10.69 -13.25
CA PHE A 129 -14.00 10.51 -12.97
C PHE A 129 -14.42 11.11 -11.63
N GLY A 130 -13.52 11.09 -10.65
CA GLY A 130 -13.80 11.56 -9.30
C GLY A 130 -13.81 10.44 -8.26
N ARG A 131 -14.11 10.81 -7.02
CA ARG A 131 -13.94 9.92 -5.85
C ARG A 131 -15.11 8.95 -5.69
N PHE A 132 -16.35 9.37 -6.02
CA PHE A 132 -17.54 8.53 -5.93
C PHE A 132 -17.47 7.30 -6.85
N GLU A 133 -17.09 7.52 -8.09
CA GLU A 133 -16.98 6.50 -9.13
C GLU A 133 -15.90 5.48 -8.77
N LEU A 134 -14.78 5.92 -8.18
CA LEU A 134 -13.71 5.02 -7.73
C LEU A 134 -14.17 4.12 -6.57
N VAL A 135 -14.94 4.65 -5.60
CA VAL A 135 -15.53 3.81 -4.52
C VAL A 135 -16.44 2.74 -5.12
N LEU A 136 -17.29 3.11 -6.07
CA LEU A 136 -18.23 2.18 -6.70
C LEU A 136 -17.48 1.03 -7.41
N VAL A 137 -16.45 1.36 -8.20
CA VAL A 137 -15.58 0.38 -8.87
C VAL A 137 -14.91 -0.52 -7.84
N SER A 138 -14.38 0.06 -6.74
CA SER A 138 -13.78 -0.69 -5.64
C SER A 138 -14.74 -1.73 -5.07
N VAL A 139 -15.99 -1.35 -4.76
CA VAL A 139 -17.00 -2.27 -4.19
C VAL A 139 -17.30 -3.42 -5.15
N VAL A 140 -17.48 -3.13 -6.44
CA VAL A 140 -17.79 -4.16 -7.45
C VAL A 140 -16.66 -5.20 -7.55
N PHE A 141 -15.42 -4.75 -7.71
CA PHE A 141 -14.27 -5.67 -7.82
C PHE A 141 -13.99 -6.43 -6.52
N TYR A 142 -14.13 -5.77 -5.38
CA TYR A 142 -13.95 -6.38 -4.06
C TYR A 142 -14.96 -7.53 -3.82
N VAL A 143 -16.24 -7.28 -4.09
CA VAL A 143 -17.31 -8.27 -3.93
C VAL A 143 -17.13 -9.43 -4.91
N LEU A 144 -16.87 -9.13 -6.19
CA LEU A 144 -16.63 -10.14 -7.22
C LEU A 144 -15.47 -11.07 -6.84
N GLY A 145 -14.32 -10.49 -6.47
CA GLY A 145 -13.16 -11.26 -6.05
C GLY A 145 -13.44 -12.11 -4.81
N THR A 146 -14.14 -11.57 -3.83
CA THR A 146 -14.50 -12.28 -2.60
C THR A 146 -15.43 -13.46 -2.86
N ILE A 147 -16.40 -13.34 -3.79
CA ILE A 147 -17.28 -14.44 -4.18
C ILE A 147 -16.46 -15.57 -4.83
N ILE A 148 -15.55 -15.22 -5.75
CA ILE A 148 -14.70 -16.21 -6.44
C ILE A 148 -13.77 -16.91 -5.45
N GLU A 149 -13.11 -16.19 -4.53
CA GLU A 149 -12.27 -16.80 -3.49
C GLU A 149 -13.05 -17.74 -2.58
N ALA A 150 -14.23 -17.32 -2.10
CA ALA A 150 -15.05 -18.13 -1.21
C ALA A 150 -15.56 -19.43 -1.88
N SER A 151 -15.77 -19.41 -3.20
CA SER A 151 -16.22 -20.57 -3.98
C SER A 151 -15.09 -21.43 -4.56
N ALA A 152 -13.82 -21.03 -4.36
CA ALA A 152 -12.66 -21.70 -4.97
C ALA A 152 -12.48 -23.14 -4.45
N ASN A 153 -12.11 -24.04 -5.37
CA ASN A 153 -11.81 -25.45 -5.06
C ASN A 153 -10.32 -25.80 -5.32
N GLY A 154 -9.49 -24.83 -5.63
CA GLY A 154 -8.06 -24.99 -5.86
C GLY A 154 -7.35 -23.65 -6.02
N LEU A 155 -6.01 -23.72 -6.13
CA LEU A 155 -5.14 -22.54 -6.16
C LEU A 155 -5.49 -21.58 -7.31
N SER A 156 -5.67 -22.08 -8.53
CA SER A 156 -5.90 -21.24 -9.71
C SER A 156 -7.17 -20.41 -9.60
N THR A 157 -8.28 -21.02 -9.15
CA THR A 157 -9.54 -20.28 -8.93
C THR A 157 -9.41 -19.31 -7.77
N PHE A 158 -8.70 -19.69 -6.70
CA PHE A 158 -8.45 -18.80 -5.58
C PHE A 158 -7.61 -17.58 -6.00
N CYS A 159 -6.54 -17.79 -6.78
CA CYS A 159 -5.72 -16.70 -7.34
C CYS A 159 -6.52 -15.80 -8.28
N ALA A 160 -7.41 -16.36 -9.11
CA ALA A 160 -8.29 -15.55 -9.95
C ALA A 160 -9.20 -14.63 -9.12
N GLY A 161 -9.80 -15.14 -8.04
CA GLY A 161 -10.54 -14.33 -7.07
C GLY A 161 -9.67 -13.26 -6.40
N ALA A 162 -8.44 -13.63 -6.01
CA ALA A 162 -7.48 -12.74 -5.40
C ALA A 162 -7.10 -11.55 -6.29
N VAL A 163 -7.04 -11.72 -7.61
CA VAL A 163 -6.81 -10.63 -8.59
C VAL A 163 -7.93 -9.59 -8.51
N PHE A 164 -9.20 -10.01 -8.63
CA PHE A 164 -10.34 -9.10 -8.57
C PHE A 164 -10.48 -8.44 -7.20
N TYR A 165 -10.34 -9.21 -6.13
CA TYR A 165 -10.34 -8.67 -4.77
C TYR A 165 -9.28 -7.59 -4.60
N GLN A 166 -8.04 -7.84 -5.06
CA GLN A 166 -6.92 -6.92 -4.89
C GLN A 166 -7.11 -5.62 -5.67
N ILE A 167 -7.71 -5.66 -6.85
CA ILE A 167 -8.08 -4.43 -7.59
C ILE A 167 -9.01 -3.57 -6.73
N GLY A 168 -10.09 -4.16 -6.20
CA GLY A 168 -11.05 -3.45 -5.35
C GLY A 168 -10.40 -2.90 -4.08
N TYR A 169 -9.61 -3.71 -3.38
CA TYR A 169 -8.89 -3.32 -2.17
C TYR A 169 -7.91 -2.16 -2.42
N THR A 170 -7.16 -2.23 -3.52
CA THR A 170 -6.19 -1.20 -3.90
C THR A 170 -6.87 0.14 -4.22
N CYS A 171 -8.00 0.11 -4.91
CA CYS A 171 -8.76 1.32 -5.23
C CYS A 171 -9.23 2.06 -3.98
N VAL A 172 -9.77 1.34 -2.99
CA VAL A 172 -10.24 2.00 -1.75
C VAL A 172 -9.08 2.48 -0.89
N LEU A 173 -7.99 1.72 -0.80
CA LEU A 173 -6.82 2.11 -0.04
C LEU A 173 -6.23 3.44 -0.56
N LEU A 174 -6.03 3.53 -1.88
CA LEU A 174 -5.52 4.75 -2.50
C LEU A 174 -6.50 5.93 -2.31
N LEU A 175 -7.81 5.69 -2.49
CA LEU A 175 -8.82 6.73 -2.34
C LEU A 175 -8.77 7.36 -0.95
N VAL A 176 -8.67 6.56 0.08
CA VAL A 176 -8.61 7.01 1.48
C VAL A 176 -7.36 7.88 1.70
N GLU A 177 -6.20 7.48 1.18
CA GLU A 177 -4.96 8.26 1.24
C GLU A 177 -5.06 9.58 0.47
N VAL A 178 -5.69 9.57 -0.70
CA VAL A 178 -5.91 10.80 -1.50
C VAL A 178 -6.86 11.75 -0.79
N ILE A 179 -7.97 11.28 -0.23
CA ILE A 179 -8.90 12.10 0.56
C ILE A 179 -8.15 12.75 1.73
N VAL A 180 -7.34 12.00 2.47
CA VAL A 180 -6.55 12.56 3.57
C VAL A 180 -5.59 13.64 3.06
N ALA A 181 -4.90 13.40 1.95
CA ALA A 181 -3.97 14.37 1.37
C ALA A 181 -4.66 15.66 0.89
N ASP A 182 -5.86 15.55 0.31
CA ASP A 182 -6.66 16.69 -0.19
C ASP A 182 -7.11 17.62 0.95
N PHE A 183 -7.35 17.07 2.16
CA PHE A 183 -7.89 17.83 3.29
C PHE A 183 -6.84 18.31 4.31
N THR A 184 -5.55 17.97 4.14
CA THR A 184 -4.53 18.21 5.17
C THR A 184 -3.35 19.05 4.69
N SER A 185 -2.78 19.90 5.59
CA SER A 185 -1.51 20.58 5.37
C SER A 185 -0.33 19.62 5.57
N MET A 186 0.84 19.93 5.01
CA MET A 186 2.05 19.10 5.14
C MET A 186 2.45 18.83 6.60
N ARG A 187 2.27 19.80 7.48
CA ARG A 187 2.58 19.70 8.91
C ARG A 187 1.70 18.68 9.65
N THR A 188 0.42 18.60 9.27
CA THR A 188 -0.57 17.71 9.91
C THR A 188 -0.77 16.40 9.15
N ARG A 189 -0.31 16.32 7.91
CA ARG A 189 -0.56 15.20 6.98
C ARG A 189 -0.15 13.85 7.57
N VAL A 190 1.02 13.75 8.20
CA VAL A 190 1.48 12.49 8.81
C VAL A 190 0.51 12.00 9.87
N PHE A 191 0.00 12.89 10.73
CA PHE A 191 -1.00 12.54 11.75
C PHE A 191 -2.30 12.04 11.12
N PHE A 192 -2.82 12.78 10.13
CA PHE A 192 -4.07 12.42 9.45
C PHE A 192 -3.95 11.14 8.62
N SER A 193 -2.78 10.81 8.08
CA SER A 193 -2.53 9.54 7.37
C SER A 193 -2.61 8.32 8.30
N TYR A 194 -2.47 8.49 9.61
CA TYR A 194 -2.72 7.40 10.57
C TYR A 194 -4.20 7.22 10.95
N ILE A 195 -5.10 8.16 10.60
CA ILE A 195 -6.55 8.00 10.89
C ILE A 195 -7.14 6.78 10.19
N PRO A 196 -6.92 6.55 8.88
CA PRO A 196 -7.39 5.33 8.21
C PRO A 196 -6.77 4.04 8.75
N ALA A 197 -5.58 4.12 9.31
CA ALA A 197 -4.92 2.98 9.97
C ALA A 197 -5.35 2.78 11.43
N SER A 198 -5.99 3.78 12.06
CA SER A 198 -6.39 3.72 13.48
C SER A 198 -7.31 2.54 13.84
N PRO A 199 -8.15 2.00 12.94
CA PRO A 199 -8.93 0.78 13.23
C PRO A 199 -8.07 -0.41 13.67
N PHE A 200 -6.81 -0.52 13.25
CA PHE A 200 -5.91 -1.60 13.69
C PHE A 200 -5.65 -1.61 15.21
N LEU A 201 -5.84 -0.48 15.90
CA LEU A 201 -5.78 -0.43 17.37
C LEU A 201 -6.89 -1.27 18.05
N ILE A 202 -8.02 -1.43 17.37
CA ILE A 202 -9.14 -2.26 17.84
C ILE A 202 -9.09 -3.66 17.21
N ILE A 203 -8.86 -3.72 15.90
CA ILE A 203 -8.91 -4.93 15.09
C ILE A 203 -7.93 -5.98 15.60
N THR A 204 -6.74 -5.61 16.01
CA THR A 204 -5.73 -6.51 16.57
C THR A 204 -6.27 -7.37 17.70
N TRP A 205 -7.14 -6.82 18.54
CA TRP A 205 -7.70 -7.52 19.70
C TRP A 205 -8.92 -8.37 19.35
N ILE A 206 -9.71 -7.98 18.35
CA ILE A 206 -10.95 -8.69 17.98
C ILE A 206 -10.74 -9.71 16.86
N SER A 207 -9.78 -9.51 15.95
CA SER A 207 -9.59 -10.36 14.77
C SER A 207 -9.37 -11.84 15.11
N GLY A 208 -8.58 -12.12 16.15
CA GLY A 208 -8.34 -13.48 16.62
C GLY A 208 -9.60 -14.17 17.12
N ASN A 209 -10.45 -13.44 17.86
CA ASN A 209 -11.73 -13.98 18.35
C ASN A 209 -12.69 -14.23 17.19
N VAL A 210 -12.81 -13.28 16.25
CA VAL A 210 -13.62 -13.43 15.04
C VAL A 210 -13.18 -14.67 14.25
N THR A 211 -11.87 -14.78 13.98
CA THR A 211 -11.32 -15.90 13.20
C THR A 211 -11.56 -17.25 13.86
N SER A 212 -11.26 -17.37 15.17
CA SER A 212 -11.43 -18.62 15.90
C SER A 212 -12.91 -19.02 16.01
N SER A 213 -13.82 -18.07 16.26
CA SER A 213 -15.25 -18.32 16.33
C SER A 213 -15.82 -18.78 14.99
N VAL A 214 -15.45 -18.12 13.89
CA VAL A 214 -15.89 -18.48 12.55
C VAL A 214 -15.40 -19.88 12.16
N LEU A 215 -14.10 -20.18 12.39
CA LEU A 215 -13.54 -21.50 12.08
C LEU A 215 -14.05 -22.60 12.99
N GLY A 216 -14.53 -22.27 14.20
CA GLY A 216 -15.14 -23.22 15.14
C GLY A 216 -16.56 -23.62 14.78
N VAL A 217 -17.32 -22.75 14.08
CA VAL A 217 -18.73 -22.97 13.75
C VAL A 217 -18.92 -23.29 12.26
N THR A 218 -18.08 -22.70 11.39
CA THR A 218 -18.21 -22.80 9.93
C THR A 218 -16.85 -23.12 9.29
N THR A 219 -16.65 -22.72 8.04
CA THR A 219 -15.43 -22.93 7.30
C THR A 219 -14.79 -21.60 6.89
N TRP A 220 -13.53 -21.64 6.46
CA TRP A 220 -12.83 -20.50 5.88
C TRP A 220 -13.59 -19.87 4.70
N ARG A 221 -14.40 -20.63 3.96
CA ARG A 221 -15.23 -20.16 2.84
C ARG A 221 -16.23 -19.10 3.29
N TRP A 222 -16.94 -19.36 4.39
CA TRP A 222 -17.85 -18.38 4.99
C TRP A 222 -17.07 -17.23 5.62
N GLY A 223 -15.92 -17.51 6.24
CA GLY A 223 -15.02 -16.48 6.80
C GLY A 223 -14.60 -15.43 5.76
N ILE A 224 -14.38 -15.85 4.50
CA ILE A 224 -14.13 -14.95 3.37
C ILE A 224 -15.45 -14.38 2.83
N GLY A 225 -16.46 -15.21 2.58
CA GLY A 225 -17.70 -14.84 1.90
C GLY A 225 -18.55 -13.81 2.64
N MET A 226 -18.54 -13.79 3.98
CA MET A 226 -19.28 -12.80 4.78
C MET A 226 -18.91 -11.35 4.44
N TRP A 227 -17.71 -11.11 3.93
CA TRP A 227 -17.22 -9.76 3.58
C TRP A 227 -17.89 -9.19 2.34
N CYS A 228 -18.54 -10.01 1.50
CA CYS A 228 -19.39 -9.51 0.42
C CYS A 228 -20.52 -8.62 0.95
N ILE A 229 -21.10 -9.01 2.09
CA ILE A 229 -22.21 -8.28 2.73
C ILE A 229 -21.64 -7.13 3.57
N ILE A 230 -20.71 -7.44 4.48
CA ILE A 230 -20.18 -6.48 5.46
C ILE A 230 -19.51 -5.29 4.75
N TYR A 231 -18.63 -5.55 3.79
CA TYR A 231 -17.92 -4.47 3.09
C TYR A 231 -18.88 -3.59 2.28
N THR A 232 -19.86 -4.21 1.60
CA THR A 232 -20.87 -3.46 0.83
C THR A 232 -21.67 -2.54 1.74
N VAL A 233 -22.18 -3.04 2.88
CA VAL A 233 -22.94 -2.24 3.86
C VAL A 233 -22.06 -1.11 4.43
N CYS A 234 -20.82 -1.40 4.82
CA CYS A 234 -19.89 -0.41 5.36
C CYS A 234 -19.45 0.65 4.34
N SER A 235 -19.59 0.39 3.04
CA SER A 235 -19.31 1.38 1.99
C SER A 235 -20.43 2.41 1.80
N LEU A 236 -21.68 2.09 2.19
CA LEU A 236 -22.85 2.95 1.97
C LEU A 236 -22.73 4.34 2.62
N PRO A 237 -22.23 4.50 3.87
CA PRO A 237 -22.06 5.85 4.46
C PRO A 237 -21.14 6.74 3.64
N LEU A 238 -20.01 6.21 3.14
CA LEU A 238 -19.10 6.96 2.29
C LEU A 238 -19.74 7.31 0.93
N LEU A 239 -20.36 6.33 0.28
CA LEU A 239 -21.06 6.54 -0.99
C LEU A 239 -22.20 7.56 -0.86
N SER A 240 -23.01 7.47 0.21
CA SER A 240 -24.09 8.44 0.45
C SER A 240 -23.56 9.86 0.70
N GLY A 241 -22.47 10.00 1.46
CA GLY A 241 -21.82 11.29 1.71
C GLY A 241 -21.26 11.94 0.44
N LEU A 242 -20.55 11.17 -0.38
CA LEU A 242 -20.01 11.64 -1.64
C LEU A 242 -21.11 11.99 -2.65
N TRP A 243 -22.17 11.17 -2.72
CA TRP A 243 -23.33 11.45 -3.58
C TRP A 243 -24.08 12.70 -3.14
N TRP A 244 -24.35 12.83 -1.83
CA TRP A 244 -25.05 13.98 -1.27
C TRP A 244 -24.32 15.30 -1.50
N THR A 245 -23.02 15.32 -1.27
CA THR A 245 -22.20 16.53 -1.50
C THR A 245 -22.15 16.91 -2.97
N GLY A 246 -22.06 15.93 -3.88
CA GLY A 246 -22.16 16.15 -5.32
C GLY A 246 -23.53 16.71 -5.74
N PHE A 247 -24.62 16.18 -5.18
CA PHE A 247 -25.99 16.66 -5.42
C PHE A 247 -26.18 18.09 -4.90
N LYS A 248 -25.67 18.41 -3.71
CA LYS A 248 -25.71 19.75 -3.12
C LYS A 248 -24.94 20.77 -3.97
N ALA A 249 -23.74 20.41 -4.45
CA ALA A 249 -22.93 21.23 -5.32
C ALA A 249 -23.64 21.51 -6.66
N LYS A 250 -24.31 20.51 -7.23
CA LYS A 250 -25.12 20.67 -8.44
C LYS A 250 -26.31 21.64 -8.21
N ARG A 251 -27.00 21.51 -7.07
CA ARG A 251 -28.12 22.43 -6.71
C ARG A 251 -27.64 23.86 -6.46
N ALA A 252 -26.43 24.03 -5.94
CA ALA A 252 -25.84 25.35 -5.70
C ALA A 252 -25.28 26.03 -6.98
N GLY A 253 -25.36 25.37 -8.14
CA GLY A 253 -24.79 25.88 -9.39
C GLY A 253 -23.26 25.79 -9.49
N ALA A 254 -22.58 25.24 -8.47
CA ALA A 254 -21.12 25.12 -8.43
C ALA A 254 -20.57 24.18 -9.52
N LEU A 255 -21.43 23.32 -10.09
CA LEU A 255 -21.06 22.38 -11.15
C LEU A 255 -21.60 22.77 -12.53
N ASP A 256 -22.17 23.99 -12.73
CA ASP A 256 -22.77 24.40 -14.01
C ASP A 256 -21.74 24.53 -15.12
N SER A 257 -20.49 24.89 -14.78
CA SER A 257 -19.37 24.94 -15.73
C SER A 257 -18.70 23.55 -15.91
N TYR A 258 -19.08 22.54 -15.11
CA TYR A 258 -18.51 21.22 -15.21
C TYR A 258 -19.19 20.36 -16.26
N THR A 259 -18.43 19.94 -17.26
CA THR A 259 -18.89 18.96 -18.26
C THR A 259 -18.20 17.61 -17.97
N SER A 260 -19.00 16.54 -17.82
CA SER A 260 -18.40 15.22 -17.57
C SER A 260 -17.55 14.78 -18.77
N PRO A 261 -16.47 14.00 -18.55
CA PRO A 261 -15.63 13.47 -19.64
C PRO A 261 -16.44 12.73 -20.69
N PHE A 262 -17.50 12.05 -20.27
CA PHE A 262 -18.41 11.33 -21.16
C PHE A 262 -19.22 12.26 -22.07
N GLN A 263 -19.74 13.35 -21.53
CA GLN A 263 -20.48 14.35 -22.28
C GLN A 263 -19.59 15.11 -23.27
N LYS A 264 -18.32 15.35 -22.87
CA LYS A 264 -17.35 16.13 -23.67
C LYS A 264 -16.80 15.35 -24.86
N LEU A 265 -16.53 14.05 -24.71
CA LEU A 265 -15.83 13.22 -25.70
C LEU A 265 -16.71 12.14 -26.34
N GLY A 266 -17.83 11.76 -25.72
CA GLY A 266 -18.61 10.58 -26.10
C GLY A 266 -17.89 9.27 -25.79
N PHE A 267 -18.60 8.14 -25.88
CA PHE A 267 -18.06 6.83 -25.43
C PHE A 267 -16.80 6.39 -26.19
N ALA A 268 -16.82 6.43 -27.52
CA ALA A 268 -15.71 5.89 -28.33
C ALA A 268 -14.42 6.70 -28.17
N ARG A 269 -14.49 8.05 -28.17
CA ARG A 269 -13.31 8.91 -27.99
C ARG A 269 -12.80 8.83 -26.54
N LEU A 270 -13.70 8.78 -25.55
CA LEU A 270 -13.33 8.63 -24.16
C LEU A 270 -12.60 7.31 -23.90
N SER A 271 -13.04 6.20 -24.49
CA SER A 271 -12.37 4.89 -24.35
C SER A 271 -10.95 4.91 -24.90
N VAL A 272 -10.74 5.51 -26.07
CA VAL A 272 -9.39 5.65 -26.67
C VAL A 272 -8.50 6.57 -25.80
N GLU A 273 -9.05 7.69 -25.32
CA GLU A 273 -8.32 8.63 -24.48
C GLU A 273 -7.95 7.99 -23.13
N LEU A 274 -8.87 7.24 -22.52
CA LEU A 274 -8.61 6.48 -21.30
C LEU A 274 -7.55 5.39 -21.51
N PHE A 275 -7.61 4.68 -22.63
CA PHE A 275 -6.59 3.66 -22.96
C PHE A 275 -5.18 4.26 -22.93
N HIS A 276 -5.00 5.45 -23.52
CA HIS A 276 -3.71 6.14 -23.49
C HIS A 276 -3.40 6.80 -22.14
N LYS A 277 -4.41 7.40 -21.48
CA LYS A 277 -4.21 8.09 -20.20
C LYS A 277 -3.90 7.11 -19.07
N LEU A 278 -4.56 5.96 -19.05
CA LEU A 278 -4.27 4.89 -18.06
C LEU A 278 -2.99 4.13 -18.39
N ASP A 279 -2.49 4.25 -19.61
CA ASP A 279 -1.37 3.48 -20.12
C ASP A 279 -1.58 1.95 -19.95
N ILE A 280 -2.65 1.46 -20.57
CA ILE A 280 -3.05 0.05 -20.47
C ILE A 280 -1.91 -0.89 -20.88
N ILE A 281 -1.12 -0.51 -21.89
CA ILE A 281 0.03 -1.32 -22.35
C ILE A 281 1.11 -1.38 -21.26
N GLY A 282 1.42 -0.23 -20.63
CA GLY A 282 2.36 -0.19 -19.50
C GLY A 282 1.89 -1.05 -18.33
N ILE A 283 0.59 -1.00 -17.98
CA ILE A 283 0.00 -1.86 -16.93
C ILE A 283 0.18 -3.34 -17.26
N ILE A 284 -0.14 -3.77 -18.49
CA ILE A 284 0.01 -5.15 -18.92
C ILE A 284 1.48 -5.58 -18.86
N LEU A 285 2.39 -4.73 -19.31
CA LEU A 285 3.83 -5.01 -19.25
C LEU A 285 4.35 -5.13 -17.81
N VAL A 286 3.89 -4.29 -16.87
CA VAL A 286 4.22 -4.41 -15.43
C VAL A 286 3.74 -5.76 -14.88
N ILE A 287 2.50 -6.15 -15.20
CA ILE A 287 1.94 -7.45 -14.76
C ILE A 287 2.75 -8.61 -15.35
N ILE A 288 3.12 -8.54 -16.64
CA ILE A 288 3.92 -9.58 -17.30
C ILE A 288 5.32 -9.63 -16.66
N VAL A 289 6.00 -8.50 -16.49
CA VAL A 289 7.35 -8.46 -15.90
C VAL A 289 7.34 -9.08 -14.51
N PHE A 290 6.56 -8.53 -13.60
CA PHE A 290 6.59 -9.01 -12.21
C PHE A 290 5.85 -10.35 -12.03
N GLY A 291 4.71 -10.55 -12.67
CA GLY A 291 3.92 -11.77 -12.54
C GLY A 291 4.64 -12.99 -13.14
N PHE A 292 5.22 -12.84 -14.33
CA PHE A 292 5.87 -13.96 -15.04
C PHE A 292 7.31 -14.23 -14.57
N ILE A 293 7.92 -13.30 -13.83
CA ILE A 293 9.20 -13.57 -13.16
C ILE A 293 8.95 -14.14 -11.76
N LEU A 294 8.10 -13.51 -10.97
CA LEU A 294 8.01 -13.81 -9.54
C LEU A 294 7.15 -15.04 -9.24
N THR A 295 6.04 -15.26 -9.97
CA THR A 295 5.15 -16.41 -9.71
C THR A 295 5.81 -17.75 -10.01
N PRO A 296 6.51 -17.97 -11.14
CA PRO A 296 7.20 -19.25 -11.41
C PRO A 296 8.26 -19.58 -10.36
N ILE A 297 8.94 -18.56 -9.82
CA ILE A 297 9.96 -18.78 -8.78
C ILE A 297 9.34 -19.40 -7.53
N THR A 298 8.10 -19.05 -7.17
CA THR A 298 7.39 -19.65 -6.03
C THR A 298 6.83 -21.04 -6.32
N LEU A 299 6.61 -21.37 -7.59
CA LEU A 299 6.04 -22.64 -8.03
C LEU A 299 7.11 -23.70 -8.35
N ALA A 300 8.35 -23.30 -8.62
CA ALA A 300 9.41 -24.18 -9.10
C ALA A 300 9.97 -25.16 -8.06
N GLY A 301 9.64 -24.99 -6.77
CA GLY A 301 10.00 -25.88 -5.68
C GLY A 301 8.86 -26.84 -5.32
N GLY A 302 9.12 -27.77 -4.40
CA GLY A 302 8.14 -28.74 -3.94
C GLY A 302 8.80 -30.02 -3.48
N GLU A 303 8.06 -31.12 -3.49
CA GLU A 303 8.58 -32.46 -3.27
C GLU A 303 9.58 -32.87 -4.38
N SER A 304 9.36 -32.36 -5.59
CA SER A 304 10.28 -32.49 -6.72
C SER A 304 10.55 -31.11 -7.34
N SER A 305 11.75 -30.93 -7.87
CA SER A 305 12.13 -29.69 -8.55
C SER A 305 11.48 -29.59 -9.93
N GLU A 306 10.72 -28.52 -10.17
CA GLU A 306 10.05 -28.27 -11.45
C GLU A 306 10.79 -27.26 -12.35
N TRP A 307 12.00 -26.84 -11.99
CA TRP A 307 12.79 -25.85 -12.74
C TRP A 307 13.03 -26.21 -14.20
N GLY A 308 13.03 -27.50 -14.56
CA GLY A 308 13.21 -27.98 -15.93
C GLY A 308 11.93 -28.01 -16.78
N THR A 309 10.79 -27.63 -16.24
CA THR A 309 9.50 -27.75 -16.92
C THR A 309 9.16 -26.50 -17.74
N ALA A 310 8.45 -26.70 -18.86
CA ALA A 310 8.09 -25.62 -19.77
C ALA A 310 7.19 -24.57 -19.10
N HIS A 311 6.32 -24.97 -18.18
CA HIS A 311 5.40 -24.04 -17.50
C HIS A 311 6.11 -23.12 -16.48
N ILE A 312 7.35 -23.42 -16.08
CA ILE A 312 8.21 -22.54 -15.29
C ILE A 312 9.11 -21.70 -16.20
N ILE A 313 9.77 -22.34 -17.18
CA ILE A 313 10.77 -21.68 -18.03
C ILE A 313 10.10 -20.65 -18.97
N ALA A 314 8.98 -20.99 -19.61
CA ALA A 314 8.37 -20.11 -20.60
C ALA A 314 7.90 -18.77 -20.00
N PRO A 315 7.17 -18.71 -18.86
CA PRO A 315 6.85 -17.43 -18.24
C PRO A 315 8.09 -16.64 -17.82
N LEU A 316 9.12 -17.29 -17.26
CA LEU A 316 10.38 -16.61 -16.89
C LEU A 316 11.02 -15.91 -18.08
N VAL A 317 11.17 -16.62 -19.22
CA VAL A 317 11.74 -16.03 -20.43
C VAL A 317 10.91 -14.86 -20.93
N ILE A 318 9.59 -15.01 -20.99
CA ILE A 318 8.67 -13.92 -21.39
C ILE A 318 8.80 -12.73 -20.44
N GLY A 319 8.84 -12.97 -19.13
CA GLY A 319 8.99 -11.93 -18.12
C GLY A 319 10.29 -11.15 -18.27
N PHE A 320 11.43 -11.83 -18.46
CA PHE A 320 12.72 -11.18 -18.68
C PHE A 320 12.78 -10.40 -20.00
N VAL A 321 12.19 -10.92 -21.08
CA VAL A 321 12.09 -10.21 -22.37
C VAL A 321 11.15 -9.00 -22.26
N ALA A 322 10.15 -9.06 -21.40
CA ALA A 322 9.24 -7.93 -21.18
C ALA A 322 9.91 -6.74 -20.44
N ILE A 323 11.01 -6.94 -19.70
CA ILE A 323 11.72 -5.82 -19.02
C ILE A 323 12.18 -4.74 -20.02
N PRO A 324 13.02 -5.04 -21.03
CA PRO A 324 13.41 -4.03 -22.00
C PRO A 324 12.23 -3.51 -22.82
N ALA A 325 11.21 -4.33 -23.09
CA ALA A 325 9.99 -3.89 -23.75
C ALA A 325 9.22 -2.84 -22.89
N PHE A 326 9.09 -3.06 -21.58
CA PHE A 326 8.49 -2.11 -20.64
C PHE A 326 9.28 -0.78 -20.60
N VAL A 327 10.60 -0.85 -20.44
CA VAL A 327 11.45 0.34 -20.41
C VAL A 327 11.36 1.13 -21.72
N PHE A 328 11.38 0.46 -22.86
CA PHE A 328 11.23 1.11 -24.16
C PHE A 328 9.85 1.76 -24.33
N TRP A 329 8.79 1.06 -23.90
CA TRP A 329 7.42 1.58 -23.96
C TRP A 329 7.27 2.84 -23.09
N GLU A 330 7.69 2.80 -21.83
CA GLU A 330 7.61 3.92 -20.90
C GLU A 330 8.42 5.15 -21.36
N LEU A 331 9.59 4.93 -21.99
CA LEU A 331 10.46 6.04 -22.42
C LEU A 331 10.01 6.67 -23.74
N LYS A 332 9.42 5.88 -24.67
CA LYS A 332 9.16 6.34 -26.05
C LYS A 332 7.75 6.10 -26.55
N GLY A 333 7.04 5.09 -26.04
CA GLY A 333 5.73 4.68 -26.53
C GLY A 333 4.57 5.31 -25.76
N ALA A 334 4.70 5.42 -24.44
CA ALA A 334 3.65 5.91 -23.58
C ALA A 334 3.44 7.42 -23.71
N ARG A 335 2.19 7.84 -23.99
CA ARG A 335 1.82 9.27 -23.99
C ARG A 335 1.74 9.82 -22.57
N HIS A 336 1.33 8.99 -21.63
CA HIS A 336 1.19 9.30 -20.21
C HIS A 336 1.79 8.15 -19.39
N PRO A 337 3.14 8.09 -19.24
CA PRO A 337 3.82 6.98 -18.61
C PRO A 337 3.33 6.74 -17.17
N LEU A 338 3.41 5.50 -16.71
CA LEU A 338 3.11 5.11 -15.34
C LEU A 338 4.14 5.69 -14.38
N VAL A 339 5.41 5.70 -14.81
CA VAL A 339 6.53 6.23 -14.05
C VAL A 339 6.93 7.60 -14.59
N PRO A 340 6.67 8.70 -13.88
CA PRO A 340 7.07 10.03 -14.30
C PRO A 340 8.57 10.23 -14.08
N PHE A 341 9.40 9.81 -15.04
CA PHE A 341 10.87 9.83 -14.94
C PHE A 341 11.49 11.19 -14.60
N TYR A 342 10.80 12.30 -14.92
CA TYR A 342 11.26 13.63 -14.55
C TYR A 342 11.28 13.85 -13.02
N LEU A 343 10.38 13.19 -12.27
CA LEU A 343 10.33 13.24 -10.80
C LEU A 343 11.48 12.43 -10.17
N LEU A 344 11.95 11.37 -10.86
CA LEU A 344 13.05 10.53 -10.36
C LEU A 344 14.42 11.25 -10.39
N LYS A 345 14.51 12.44 -10.99
CA LYS A 345 15.72 13.26 -10.92
C LYS A 345 15.96 13.81 -9.51
N ASP A 346 14.91 14.00 -8.71
CA ASP A 346 15.04 14.46 -7.34
C ASP A 346 15.45 13.33 -6.40
N ARG A 347 16.54 13.55 -5.65
CA ARG A 347 17.06 12.60 -4.66
C ARG A 347 16.03 12.25 -3.58
N GLY A 348 15.20 13.21 -3.18
CA GLY A 348 14.15 12.98 -2.19
C GLY A 348 13.09 11.98 -2.69
N VAL A 349 12.78 12.01 -3.98
CA VAL A 349 11.80 11.14 -4.60
C VAL A 349 12.30 9.70 -4.68
N TRP A 350 13.43 9.45 -5.36
CA TRP A 350 13.90 8.06 -5.52
C TRP A 350 14.37 7.43 -4.20
N ALA A 351 14.88 8.23 -3.24
CA ALA A 351 15.21 7.70 -1.91
C ALA A 351 13.96 7.27 -1.14
N ALA A 352 12.85 8.02 -1.23
CA ALA A 352 11.59 7.63 -0.62
C ALA A 352 10.98 6.38 -1.28
N LEU A 353 11.08 6.25 -2.61
CA LEU A 353 10.68 5.03 -3.32
C LEU A 353 11.53 3.83 -2.91
N GLY A 354 12.84 4.02 -2.74
CA GLY A 354 13.72 2.99 -2.19
C GLY A 354 13.28 2.54 -0.79
N ILE A 355 12.92 3.47 0.10
CA ILE A 355 12.37 3.12 1.41
C ILE A 355 11.07 2.32 1.25
N ALA A 356 10.15 2.71 0.36
CA ALA A 356 8.90 2.00 0.14
C ALA A 356 9.13 0.53 -0.28
N CYS A 357 10.06 0.28 -1.20
CA CYS A 357 10.41 -1.06 -1.65
C CYS A 357 11.05 -1.88 -0.53
N PHE A 358 12.12 -1.35 0.09
CA PHE A 358 12.89 -2.06 1.11
C PHE A 358 12.26 -2.05 2.52
N LEU A 359 11.14 -1.40 2.73
CA LEU A 359 10.29 -1.58 3.90
C LEU A 359 9.57 -2.93 3.86
N ASN A 360 8.89 -3.19 2.74
CA ASN A 360 8.00 -4.34 2.63
C ASN A 360 8.72 -5.64 2.28
N TRP A 361 9.79 -5.55 1.53
CA TRP A 361 10.54 -6.76 1.18
C TRP A 361 10.97 -7.55 2.42
N PRO A 362 11.70 -6.99 3.42
CA PRO A 362 12.00 -7.69 4.66
C PRO A 362 10.77 -8.14 5.44
N TRP A 363 9.71 -7.31 5.44
CA TRP A 363 8.49 -7.63 6.20
C TRP A 363 7.86 -8.93 5.71
N TYR A 364 7.74 -9.10 4.39
CA TYR A 364 7.20 -10.33 3.80
C TYR A 364 8.13 -11.52 3.96
N MET A 365 9.46 -11.32 4.05
CA MET A 365 10.40 -12.40 4.33
C MET A 365 10.06 -13.15 5.64
N GLN A 366 9.72 -12.44 6.70
CA GLN A 366 9.35 -13.06 7.98
C GLN A 366 7.84 -13.32 8.11
N GLY A 367 7.00 -12.56 7.38
CA GLY A 367 5.57 -12.49 7.61
C GLY A 367 4.74 -13.54 6.88
N ASP A 368 5.13 -13.95 5.65
CA ASP A 368 4.29 -14.83 4.81
C ASP A 368 3.88 -16.13 5.48
N TYR A 369 4.81 -16.77 6.19
CA TYR A 369 4.57 -18.02 6.90
C TYR A 369 4.49 -17.87 8.43
N LEU A 370 4.49 -16.62 8.92
CA LEU A 370 4.51 -16.35 10.37
C LEU A 370 3.36 -17.05 11.10
N TYR A 371 2.13 -16.98 10.56
CA TYR A 371 0.97 -17.62 11.17
C TYR A 371 1.19 -19.13 11.36
N THR A 372 1.69 -19.80 10.32
CA THR A 372 1.97 -21.23 10.34
C THR A 372 3.06 -21.58 11.36
N VAL A 373 4.14 -20.78 11.40
CA VAL A 373 5.21 -20.94 12.40
C VAL A 373 4.68 -20.75 13.83
N LEU A 374 3.79 -19.77 14.06
CA LEU A 374 3.18 -19.53 15.37
C LEU A 374 2.33 -20.72 15.85
N VAL A 375 1.58 -21.35 14.95
CA VAL A 375 0.75 -22.53 15.28
C VAL A 375 1.61 -23.79 15.39
N VAL A 376 2.52 -24.02 14.45
CA VAL A 376 3.31 -25.28 14.37
C VAL A 376 4.48 -25.28 15.35
N SER A 377 5.26 -24.21 15.44
CA SER A 377 6.50 -24.20 16.23
C SER A 377 6.32 -23.64 17.64
N PHE A 378 5.50 -22.61 17.80
CA PHE A 378 5.26 -21.99 19.10
C PHE A 378 4.06 -22.55 19.85
N ASP A 379 3.23 -23.36 19.19
CA ASP A 379 2.01 -23.97 19.75
C ASP A 379 0.97 -22.96 20.25
N PHE A 380 0.84 -21.82 19.55
CA PHE A 380 -0.19 -20.84 19.84
C PHE A 380 -1.55 -21.27 19.30
N SER A 381 -2.62 -20.94 20.05
CA SER A 381 -4.00 -21.06 19.56
C SER A 381 -4.25 -20.18 18.34
N ILE A 382 -5.26 -20.51 17.54
CA ILE A 382 -5.71 -19.74 16.37
C ILE A 382 -5.88 -18.25 16.71
N ALA A 383 -6.56 -17.97 17.84
CA ALA A 383 -6.82 -16.60 18.28
C ALA A 383 -5.53 -15.85 18.61
N MET A 384 -4.61 -16.49 19.33
CA MET A 384 -3.35 -15.84 19.72
C MET A 384 -2.39 -15.69 18.54
N ALA A 385 -2.28 -16.69 17.67
CA ALA A 385 -1.47 -16.60 16.46
C ALA A 385 -1.97 -15.45 15.54
N THR A 386 -3.30 -15.34 15.34
CA THR A 386 -3.87 -14.23 14.58
C THR A 386 -3.58 -12.87 15.22
N ARG A 387 -3.65 -12.75 16.55
CA ARG A 387 -3.31 -11.49 17.23
C ARG A 387 -1.83 -11.12 17.07
N ILE A 388 -0.93 -12.08 17.22
CA ILE A 388 0.52 -11.84 17.09
C ILE A 388 0.87 -11.35 15.68
N THR A 389 0.25 -11.88 14.64
CA THR A 389 0.46 -11.39 13.27
C THR A 389 0.00 -9.95 13.08
N GLN A 390 -0.93 -9.44 13.90
CA GLN A 390 -1.42 -8.06 13.87
C GLN A 390 -0.66 -7.11 14.81
N PHE A 391 0.22 -7.59 15.68
CA PHE A 391 0.98 -6.72 16.60
C PHE A 391 1.82 -5.69 15.87
N TYR A 392 2.39 -6.06 14.73
CA TYR A 392 3.07 -5.09 13.87
C TYR A 392 2.16 -3.88 13.55
N SER A 393 0.94 -4.11 13.08
CA SER A 393 0.00 -3.06 12.72
C SER A 393 -0.44 -2.22 13.91
N PHE A 394 -0.73 -2.86 15.05
CA PHE A 394 -1.10 -2.16 16.28
C PHE A 394 -0.01 -1.21 16.76
N PHE A 395 1.20 -1.73 16.94
CA PHE A 395 2.32 -0.93 17.48
C PHE A 395 2.85 0.07 16.46
N SER A 396 2.71 -0.20 15.16
CA SER A 396 3.03 0.75 14.09
C SER A 396 2.09 1.96 14.11
N VAL A 397 0.79 1.75 14.26
CA VAL A 397 -0.17 2.86 14.37
C VAL A 397 0.06 3.63 15.67
N LEU A 398 0.26 2.94 16.79
CA LEU A 398 0.50 3.57 18.09
C LEU A 398 1.75 4.46 18.09
N SER A 399 2.89 3.91 17.66
CA SER A 399 4.14 4.67 17.56
C SER A 399 4.05 5.78 16.52
N GLY A 400 3.37 5.55 15.42
CA GLY A 400 3.17 6.53 14.36
C GLY A 400 2.37 7.73 14.81
N LEU A 401 1.32 7.56 15.60
CA LEU A 401 0.57 8.66 16.20
C LEU A 401 1.44 9.49 17.14
N ILE A 402 2.25 8.83 17.99
CA ILE A 402 3.19 9.51 18.90
C ILE A 402 4.24 10.31 18.11
N ILE A 403 4.86 9.66 17.12
CA ILE A 403 5.89 10.29 16.28
C ILE A 403 5.31 11.42 15.44
N SER A 404 4.05 11.33 15.00
CA SER A 404 3.38 12.42 14.27
C SER A 404 3.31 13.70 15.11
N GLY A 405 3.04 13.58 16.42
CA GLY A 405 3.10 14.71 17.35
C GLY A 405 4.49 15.33 17.47
N LEU A 406 5.54 14.48 17.53
CA LEU A 406 6.93 14.93 17.55
C LEU A 406 7.34 15.59 16.21
N ILE A 407 6.90 15.04 15.07
CA ILE A 407 7.12 15.64 13.75
C ILE A 407 6.41 16.99 13.63
N TRP A 408 5.18 17.11 14.12
CA TRP A 408 4.44 18.37 14.14
C TRP A 408 5.21 19.47 14.88
N TRP A 409 5.87 19.13 15.99
CA TRP A 409 6.69 20.05 16.78
C TRP A 409 8.05 20.35 16.14
N THR A 410 8.80 19.32 15.72
CA THR A 410 10.16 19.44 15.16
C THR A 410 10.17 19.93 13.71
N ARG A 411 9.06 19.73 12.98
CA ARG A 411 8.92 19.99 11.53
C ARG A 411 9.97 19.28 10.67
N ARG A 412 10.52 18.15 11.13
CA ARG A 412 11.55 17.36 10.42
C ARG A 412 11.11 15.90 10.36
N LEU A 413 11.31 15.25 9.18
CA LEU A 413 10.93 13.85 8.94
C LEU A 413 12.12 12.90 9.08
N LYS A 414 13.25 13.26 8.48
CA LYS A 414 14.40 12.38 8.32
C LYS A 414 14.96 11.77 9.61
N PRO A 415 15.10 12.46 10.76
CA PRO A 415 15.64 11.86 11.98
C PRO A 415 14.82 10.66 12.45
N PHE A 416 13.48 10.76 12.39
CA PHE A 416 12.57 9.68 12.79
C PHE A 416 12.62 8.51 11.83
N ILE A 417 12.72 8.77 10.51
CA ILE A 417 12.87 7.74 9.48
C ILE A 417 14.16 6.94 9.70
N VAL A 418 15.29 7.62 9.89
CA VAL A 418 16.58 6.95 10.12
C VAL A 418 16.56 6.13 11.40
N PHE A 419 16.05 6.69 12.51
CA PHE A 419 15.95 5.97 13.77
C PHE A 419 15.03 4.75 13.65
N GLY A 420 13.86 4.88 13.01
CA GLY A 420 12.92 3.79 12.78
C GLY A 420 13.52 2.66 11.95
N THR A 421 14.25 2.98 10.87
CA THR A 421 14.90 1.94 10.03
C THR A 421 16.03 1.22 10.76
N CYS A 422 16.80 1.90 11.62
CA CYS A 422 17.79 1.24 12.48
C CYS A 422 17.12 0.31 13.51
N LEU A 423 16.04 0.77 14.15
CA LEU A 423 15.28 -0.03 15.12
C LEU A 423 14.63 -1.25 14.45
N TYR A 424 14.20 -1.12 13.19
CA TYR A 424 13.65 -2.21 12.39
C TYR A 424 14.68 -3.32 12.17
N MET A 425 15.95 -2.97 11.89
CA MET A 425 17.05 -3.92 11.80
C MET A 425 17.31 -4.66 13.14
N VAL A 426 17.23 -3.95 14.27
CA VAL A 426 17.35 -4.58 15.60
C VAL A 426 16.23 -5.59 15.84
N ALA A 427 14.98 -5.26 15.43
CA ALA A 427 13.85 -6.18 15.54
C ALA A 427 14.09 -7.48 14.74
N PHE A 428 14.66 -7.40 13.53
CA PHE A 428 15.06 -8.59 12.76
C PHE A 428 16.13 -9.44 13.48
N GLY A 429 17.06 -8.80 14.20
CA GLY A 429 18.02 -9.50 15.06
C GLY A 429 17.33 -10.34 16.14
N LEU A 430 16.28 -9.77 16.80
CA LEU A 430 15.48 -10.51 17.78
C LEU A 430 14.69 -11.65 17.14
N LEU A 431 14.12 -11.45 15.93
CA LEU A 431 13.42 -12.51 15.19
C LEU A 431 14.34 -13.68 14.82
N ILE A 432 15.61 -13.44 14.54
CA ILE A 432 16.61 -14.50 14.32
C ILE A 432 16.87 -15.28 15.61
N HIS A 433 16.89 -14.60 16.75
CA HIS A 433 17.13 -15.25 18.03
C HIS A 433 15.91 -16.08 18.49
N TYR A 434 14.70 -15.51 18.43
CA TYR A 434 13.44 -16.13 18.86
C TYR A 434 12.64 -16.74 17.68
N ARG A 435 13.26 -17.57 16.89
CA ARG A 435 12.74 -18.06 15.59
C ARG A 435 11.78 -19.24 15.63
N GLY A 436 11.47 -19.77 16.81
CA GLY A 436 10.49 -20.86 16.97
C GLY A 436 10.84 -21.77 18.15
N SER A 437 10.15 -21.61 19.26
CA SER A 437 10.26 -22.51 20.41
C SER A 437 8.97 -22.44 21.23
N PRO A 438 8.39 -23.58 21.62
CA PRO A 438 7.19 -23.61 22.46
C PRO A 438 7.48 -23.21 23.92
N SER A 439 8.73 -22.94 24.27
CA SER A 439 9.11 -22.48 25.61
C SER A 439 8.56 -21.10 25.92
N ASN A 440 8.28 -20.79 27.19
CA ASN A 440 7.80 -19.48 27.64
C ASN A 440 8.74 -18.34 27.18
N SER A 441 10.05 -18.57 27.20
CA SER A 441 11.03 -17.59 26.71
C SER A 441 10.93 -17.39 25.20
N GLY A 442 10.72 -18.45 24.41
CA GLY A 442 10.51 -18.37 22.97
C GLY A 442 9.24 -17.63 22.62
N GLN A 443 8.13 -17.98 23.27
CA GLN A 443 6.82 -17.33 23.07
C GLN A 443 6.85 -15.84 23.44
N SER A 444 7.41 -15.48 24.59
CA SER A 444 7.56 -14.08 25.00
C SER A 444 8.50 -13.31 24.08
N GLY A 445 9.55 -13.97 23.60
CA GLY A 445 10.55 -13.38 22.71
C GLY A 445 9.99 -13.02 21.34
N ILE A 446 9.20 -13.89 20.70
CA ILE A 446 8.56 -13.58 19.41
C ILE A 446 7.55 -12.44 19.54
N ILE A 447 6.78 -12.41 20.63
CA ILE A 447 5.86 -11.31 20.95
C ILE A 447 6.63 -9.99 21.06
N GLY A 448 7.71 -9.97 21.86
CA GLY A 448 8.56 -8.78 22.01
C GLY A 448 9.19 -8.32 20.70
N ALA A 449 9.64 -9.26 19.87
CA ALA A 449 10.20 -8.95 18.55
C ALA A 449 9.15 -8.33 17.59
N GLN A 450 7.92 -8.85 17.57
CA GLN A 450 6.82 -8.28 16.76
C GLN A 450 6.38 -6.89 17.27
N ILE A 451 6.40 -6.67 18.58
CA ILE A 451 6.15 -5.36 19.20
C ILE A 451 7.22 -4.36 18.73
N LEU A 452 8.49 -4.71 18.85
CA LEU A 452 9.60 -3.84 18.46
C LEU A 452 9.57 -3.55 16.96
N LEU A 453 9.26 -4.56 16.14
CA LEU A 453 9.10 -4.43 14.69
C LEU A 453 7.98 -3.43 14.36
N GLY A 454 6.85 -3.52 15.06
CA GLY A 454 5.73 -2.58 14.92
C GLY A 454 6.10 -1.16 15.35
N LEU A 455 6.73 -0.99 16.51
CA LEU A 455 7.19 0.33 16.98
C LEU A 455 8.12 1.00 15.97
N ALA A 456 9.07 0.25 15.42
CA ALA A 456 9.94 0.71 14.34
C ALA A 456 9.14 1.06 13.08
N GLY A 457 8.23 0.17 12.66
CA GLY A 457 7.39 0.33 11.46
C GLY A 457 6.46 1.53 11.47
N GLY A 458 6.14 2.12 12.63
CA GLY A 458 5.36 3.36 12.70
C GLY A 458 6.18 4.64 12.47
N MET A 459 7.52 4.55 12.46
CA MET A 459 8.38 5.74 12.42
C MET A 459 8.76 6.19 11.02
N PHE A 460 8.61 5.37 9.98
CA PHE A 460 9.18 5.69 8.68
C PHE A 460 8.28 5.52 7.46
N PRO A 461 7.24 4.66 7.37
CA PRO A 461 6.42 4.50 6.15
C PRO A 461 5.68 5.79 5.78
N TYR A 462 4.78 6.28 6.63
CA TYR A 462 4.02 7.50 6.38
C TYR A 462 4.89 8.77 6.38
N PRO A 463 5.92 8.92 7.25
CA PRO A 463 6.87 10.01 7.09
C PRO A 463 7.63 10.00 5.76
N ALA A 464 7.99 8.83 5.20
CA ALA A 464 8.61 8.73 3.87
C ALA A 464 7.62 9.09 2.76
N GLN A 465 6.36 8.65 2.86
CA GLN A 465 5.27 9.06 1.97
C GLN A 465 5.04 10.58 2.02
N ALA A 466 5.00 11.17 3.21
CA ALA A 466 4.88 12.62 3.36
C ALA A 466 6.10 13.36 2.78
N SER A 467 7.29 12.79 2.87
CA SER A 467 8.52 13.37 2.29
C SER A 467 8.46 13.44 0.77
N ILE A 468 7.99 12.40 0.09
CA ILE A 468 7.86 12.40 -1.38
C ILE A 468 6.74 13.35 -1.83
N GLN A 469 5.63 13.42 -1.11
CA GLN A 469 4.53 14.36 -1.38
C GLN A 469 4.99 15.82 -1.20
N ALA A 470 5.86 16.10 -0.22
CA ALA A 470 6.41 17.42 0.04
C ALA A 470 7.40 17.87 -1.04
N ALA A 471 8.04 16.94 -1.74
CA ALA A 471 9.00 17.22 -2.81
C ALA A 471 8.35 17.52 -4.17
N THR A 472 7.00 17.45 -4.27
CA THR A 472 6.26 17.57 -5.54
C THR A 472 5.17 18.63 -5.45
N LYS A 473 4.75 19.15 -6.62
CA LYS A 473 3.61 20.08 -6.72
C LYS A 473 2.32 19.43 -6.22
N HIS A 474 1.43 20.23 -5.64
CA HIS A 474 0.14 19.74 -5.12
C HIS A 474 -0.68 19.00 -6.19
N GLU A 475 -0.67 19.46 -7.43
CA GLU A 475 -1.36 18.81 -8.55
C GLU A 475 -0.87 17.38 -8.86
N HIS A 476 0.34 17.02 -8.43
CA HIS A 476 0.94 15.71 -8.66
C HIS A 476 0.91 14.79 -7.43
N VAL A 477 0.34 15.23 -6.30
CA VAL A 477 0.32 14.47 -5.05
C VAL A 477 -0.33 13.09 -5.21
N ALA A 478 -1.44 12.99 -5.95
CA ALA A 478 -2.11 11.71 -6.19
C ALA A 478 -1.23 10.74 -6.99
N ILE A 479 -0.58 11.24 -8.06
CA ILE A 479 0.32 10.44 -8.92
C ILE A 479 1.51 9.93 -8.10
N VAL A 480 2.12 10.80 -7.30
CA VAL A 480 3.30 10.46 -6.49
C VAL A 480 2.93 9.50 -5.36
N THR A 481 1.76 9.68 -4.75
CA THR A 481 1.24 8.74 -3.74
C THR A 481 0.97 7.37 -4.38
N GLY A 482 0.35 7.35 -5.56
CA GLY A 482 0.16 6.11 -6.32
C GLY A 482 1.48 5.41 -6.66
N LEU A 483 2.50 6.17 -7.08
CA LEU A 483 3.84 5.64 -7.37
C LEU A 483 4.53 5.08 -6.11
N TYR A 484 4.42 5.79 -4.98
CA TYR A 484 4.95 5.33 -3.68
C TYR A 484 4.31 3.99 -3.27
N LEU A 485 2.98 3.90 -3.32
CA LEU A 485 2.24 2.69 -2.98
C LEU A 485 2.46 1.55 -4.00
N ALA A 486 2.66 1.87 -5.29
CA ALA A 486 3.04 0.87 -6.29
C ALA A 486 4.42 0.28 -5.97
N THR A 487 5.40 1.12 -5.64
CA THR A 487 6.76 0.68 -5.27
C THR A 487 6.75 -0.12 -3.96
N TYR A 488 5.92 0.28 -3.00
CA TYR A 488 5.64 -0.48 -1.79
C TYR A 488 5.10 -1.89 -2.12
N SER A 489 4.16 -2.00 -3.07
CA SER A 489 3.61 -3.28 -3.53
C SER A 489 4.63 -4.12 -4.31
N ILE A 490 5.54 -3.51 -5.07
CA ILE A 490 6.66 -4.20 -5.72
C ILE A 490 7.58 -4.83 -4.66
N GLY A 491 7.92 -4.08 -3.60
CA GLY A 491 8.68 -4.62 -2.47
C GLY A 491 7.99 -5.82 -1.82
N SER A 492 6.67 -5.77 -1.67
CA SER A 492 5.85 -6.89 -1.18
C SER A 492 5.93 -8.11 -2.11
N ALA A 493 5.81 -7.90 -3.43
CA ALA A 493 5.87 -8.96 -4.42
C ALA A 493 7.24 -9.66 -4.42
N LEU A 494 8.32 -8.89 -4.36
CA LEU A 494 9.68 -9.41 -4.23
C LEU A 494 9.85 -10.21 -2.93
N GLY A 495 9.33 -9.67 -1.81
CA GLY A 495 9.36 -10.35 -0.51
C GLY A 495 8.65 -11.69 -0.53
N SER A 496 7.40 -11.72 -1.00
CA SER A 496 6.61 -12.95 -1.09
C SER A 496 7.21 -13.96 -2.08
N ALA A 497 7.76 -13.50 -3.21
CA ALA A 497 8.38 -14.41 -4.18
C ALA A 497 9.64 -15.06 -3.61
N VAL A 498 10.50 -14.30 -2.93
CA VAL A 498 11.74 -14.83 -2.36
C VAL A 498 11.44 -15.70 -1.13
N SER A 499 10.52 -15.30 -0.24
CA SER A 499 10.10 -16.12 0.90
C SER A 499 9.47 -17.44 0.45
N GLY A 500 8.59 -17.38 -0.54
CA GLY A 500 7.96 -18.55 -1.14
C GLY A 500 8.97 -19.49 -1.81
N ALA A 501 9.92 -18.95 -2.57
CA ALA A 501 10.98 -19.73 -3.21
C ALA A 501 11.86 -20.47 -2.17
N ILE A 502 12.28 -19.77 -1.12
CA ILE A 502 13.08 -20.40 -0.05
C ILE A 502 12.27 -21.50 0.64
N TRP A 503 10.98 -21.22 0.93
CA TRP A 503 10.10 -22.17 1.60
C TRP A 503 9.85 -23.42 0.77
N THR A 504 9.42 -23.25 -0.49
CA THR A 504 9.09 -24.39 -1.36
C THR A 504 10.30 -25.24 -1.75
N GLN A 505 11.47 -24.64 -1.86
CA GLN A 505 12.68 -25.36 -2.27
C GLN A 505 13.42 -26.06 -1.12
N LYS A 506 13.24 -25.61 0.12
CA LYS A 506 14.04 -26.09 1.26
C LYS A 506 13.24 -26.84 2.32
N LEU A 507 11.97 -26.48 2.55
CA LEU A 507 11.21 -27.04 3.67
C LEU A 507 11.03 -28.56 3.53
N TYR A 508 10.66 -29.05 2.33
CA TYR A 508 10.41 -30.47 2.14
C TYR A 508 11.65 -31.34 2.45
N SER A 509 12.79 -30.99 1.85
CA SER A 509 14.06 -31.70 2.09
C SER A 509 14.55 -31.62 3.54
N THR A 510 14.28 -30.49 4.22
CA THR A 510 14.62 -30.33 5.63
C THR A 510 13.73 -31.22 6.51
N LEU A 511 12.41 -31.25 6.23
CA LEU A 511 11.48 -32.14 6.93
C LEU A 511 11.82 -33.61 6.72
N GLU A 512 12.16 -34.02 5.49
CA GLU A 512 12.57 -35.39 5.18
C GLU A 512 13.82 -35.79 5.93
N ALA A 513 14.83 -34.92 6.02
CA ALA A 513 16.06 -35.16 6.76
C ALA A 513 15.82 -35.24 8.27
N ASP A 514 15.06 -34.30 8.84
CA ASP A 514 14.81 -34.25 10.29
C ASP A 514 13.85 -35.35 10.77
N LEU A 515 12.97 -35.88 9.89
CA LEU A 515 12.05 -36.99 10.18
C LEU A 515 12.57 -38.36 9.74
N ALA A 516 13.81 -38.48 9.27
CA ALA A 516 14.39 -39.73 8.77
C ALA A 516 14.39 -40.88 9.78
N PHE A 517 14.25 -40.61 11.07
CA PHE A 517 14.14 -41.63 12.12
C PHE A 517 12.78 -42.34 12.16
N GLN A 518 11.78 -41.81 11.49
CA GLN A 518 10.43 -42.35 11.41
C GLN A 518 10.30 -43.42 10.35
N SER A 519 9.55 -44.47 10.66
CA SER A 519 9.18 -45.49 9.66
C SER A 519 8.12 -45.02 8.65
N ASN A 520 7.40 -43.92 8.99
CA ASN A 520 6.39 -43.35 8.12
C ASN A 520 7.00 -42.31 7.16
N THR A 521 7.35 -42.75 5.98
CA THR A 521 7.95 -41.91 4.90
C THR A 521 7.00 -40.86 4.35
N THR A 522 5.69 -40.95 4.61
CA THR A 522 4.69 -39.99 4.11
C THR A 522 4.47 -38.79 5.02
N LEU A 523 5.04 -38.82 6.24
CA LEU A 523 4.83 -37.76 7.22
C LEU A 523 5.39 -36.41 6.76
N ALA A 524 6.59 -36.40 6.18
CA ALA A 524 7.19 -35.17 5.64
C ALA A 524 6.31 -34.51 4.58
N ALA A 525 5.78 -35.30 3.63
CA ALA A 525 4.86 -34.81 2.61
C ALA A 525 3.54 -34.30 3.20
N ALA A 526 2.97 -35.00 4.19
CA ALA A 526 1.74 -34.57 4.84
C ALA A 526 1.91 -33.26 5.61
N VAL A 527 3.02 -33.07 6.33
CA VAL A 527 3.34 -31.83 7.04
C VAL A 527 3.62 -30.69 6.06
N TYR A 528 4.29 -30.96 4.94
CA TYR A 528 4.54 -29.98 3.89
C TYR A 528 3.24 -29.49 3.24
N ALA A 529 2.32 -30.40 2.94
CA ALA A 529 1.06 -30.12 2.26
C ALA A 529 0.01 -29.45 3.17
N SER A 530 -0.13 -29.92 4.43
CA SER A 530 -1.24 -29.53 5.32
C SER A 530 -0.82 -29.41 6.79
N PRO A 531 0.14 -28.52 7.13
CA PRO A 531 0.71 -28.44 8.48
C PRO A 531 -0.29 -28.09 9.58
N LEU A 532 -1.30 -27.27 9.29
CA LEU A 532 -2.25 -26.77 10.30
C LEU A 532 -3.25 -27.85 10.79
N THR A 533 -3.49 -28.89 10.00
CA THR A 533 -4.35 -30.01 10.37
C THR A 533 -3.56 -31.22 10.84
N VAL A 534 -2.40 -31.48 10.24
CA VAL A 534 -1.59 -32.66 10.56
C VAL A 534 -0.87 -32.50 11.89
N VAL A 535 -0.22 -31.36 12.11
CA VAL A 535 0.72 -31.21 13.22
C VAL A 535 0.02 -31.00 14.56
N PRO A 536 -0.87 -30.00 14.76
CA PRO A 536 -1.47 -29.75 16.07
C PRO A 536 -2.35 -30.89 16.59
N LEU A 537 -3.02 -31.61 15.67
CA LEU A 537 -3.98 -32.65 16.05
C LEU A 537 -3.32 -34.00 16.37
N ASN A 538 -2.24 -34.37 15.66
CA ASN A 538 -1.69 -35.70 15.73
C ASN A 538 -0.36 -35.78 16.50
N TYR A 539 0.35 -34.65 16.64
CA TYR A 539 1.68 -34.60 17.23
C TYR A 539 1.76 -33.55 18.34
N PRO A 540 1.42 -33.90 19.60
CA PRO A 540 1.54 -32.98 20.74
C PRO A 540 2.97 -32.50 20.95
N VAL A 541 3.15 -31.34 21.58
CA VAL A 541 4.44 -30.80 21.97
C VAL A 541 5.14 -31.78 22.91
N GLY A 542 6.42 -32.10 22.67
CA GLY A 542 7.22 -33.04 23.42
C GLY A 542 7.37 -34.42 22.75
N THR A 543 6.60 -34.71 21.67
CA THR A 543 6.86 -35.89 20.85
C THR A 543 8.13 -35.73 20.01
N PRO A 544 8.87 -36.81 19.70
CA PRO A 544 10.05 -36.74 18.84
C PRO A 544 9.74 -36.13 17.47
N GLU A 545 8.59 -36.50 16.88
CA GLU A 545 8.12 -35.99 15.59
C GLU A 545 7.88 -34.50 15.64
N ARG A 546 7.15 -33.99 16.66
CA ARG A 546 6.90 -32.55 16.82
C ARG A 546 8.22 -31.79 17.01
N THR A 547 9.16 -32.35 17.74
CA THR A 547 10.49 -31.73 17.98
C THR A 547 11.27 -31.59 16.67
N ALA A 548 11.27 -32.63 15.82
CA ALA A 548 11.89 -32.61 14.51
C ALA A 548 11.22 -31.58 13.58
N ILE A 549 9.88 -31.57 13.54
CA ILE A 549 9.12 -30.57 12.76
C ILE A 549 9.45 -29.14 13.23
N ILE A 550 9.48 -28.88 14.53
CA ILE A 550 9.86 -27.57 15.09
C ILE A 550 11.27 -27.18 14.64
N ALA A 551 12.24 -28.11 14.66
CA ALA A 551 13.61 -27.83 14.20
C ALA A 551 13.66 -27.43 12.73
N SER A 552 12.93 -28.11 11.86
CA SER A 552 12.80 -27.77 10.44
C SER A 552 12.23 -26.37 10.24
N TYR A 553 11.14 -26.03 10.92
CA TYR A 553 10.51 -24.69 10.85
C TYR A 553 11.42 -23.59 11.42
N GLN A 554 12.16 -23.87 12.50
CA GLN A 554 13.17 -22.94 13.05
C GLN A 554 14.28 -22.67 12.05
N HIS A 555 14.72 -23.69 11.33
CA HIS A 555 15.75 -23.56 10.29
C HIS A 555 15.25 -22.66 9.17
N MET A 556 14.03 -22.87 8.68
CA MET A 556 13.42 -22.05 7.64
C MET A 556 13.25 -20.60 8.08
N GLN A 557 12.67 -20.37 9.26
CA GLN A 557 12.45 -19.00 9.77
C GLN A 557 13.77 -18.25 9.99
N ARG A 558 14.84 -18.96 10.39
CA ARG A 558 16.18 -18.39 10.51
C ARG A 558 16.68 -17.86 9.17
N ILE A 559 16.57 -18.64 8.08
CA ILE A 559 17.01 -18.23 6.75
C ILE A 559 16.22 -16.99 6.31
N LEU A 560 14.90 -17.01 6.44
CA LEU A 560 14.03 -15.90 6.06
C LEU A 560 14.38 -14.60 6.80
N CYS A 561 14.60 -14.69 8.12
CA CYS A 561 14.96 -13.53 8.93
C CYS A 561 16.40 -13.03 8.64
N ILE A 562 17.34 -13.91 8.28
CA ILE A 562 18.70 -13.50 7.84
C ILE A 562 18.62 -12.71 6.54
N VAL A 563 17.85 -13.17 5.56
CA VAL A 563 17.63 -12.39 4.32
C VAL A 563 16.96 -11.07 4.66
N GLY A 564 15.96 -11.06 5.54
CA GLY A 564 15.28 -9.86 5.99
C GLY A 564 16.23 -8.82 6.62
N ILE A 565 17.12 -9.23 7.51
CA ILE A 565 18.07 -8.28 8.14
C ILE A 565 19.10 -7.74 7.14
N CYS A 566 19.54 -8.54 6.16
CA CYS A 566 20.40 -8.06 5.08
C CYS A 566 19.70 -6.98 4.24
N LEU A 567 18.41 -7.11 3.99
CA LEU A 567 17.60 -6.12 3.28
C LEU A 567 17.35 -4.83 4.09
N CYS A 568 17.54 -4.84 5.41
CA CYS A 568 17.50 -3.63 6.23
C CYS A 568 18.70 -2.70 5.96
N VAL A 569 19.82 -3.21 5.44
CA VAL A 569 21.00 -2.38 5.11
C VAL A 569 20.67 -1.37 4.01
N PRO A 570 20.20 -1.76 2.81
CA PRO A 570 19.79 -0.79 1.80
C PRO A 570 18.63 0.09 2.28
N LEU A 571 17.70 -0.39 3.10
CA LEU A 571 16.64 0.42 3.70
C LEU A 571 17.23 1.61 4.48
N ILE A 572 18.22 1.37 5.34
CA ILE A 572 18.91 2.42 6.12
C ILE A 572 19.67 3.36 5.19
N LEU A 573 20.34 2.85 4.16
CA LEU A 573 21.06 3.68 3.18
C LEU A 573 20.11 4.64 2.47
N PHE A 574 18.93 4.19 2.01
CA PHE A 574 17.93 5.07 1.41
C PHE A 574 17.39 6.10 2.41
N ALA A 575 17.20 5.73 3.68
CA ALA A 575 16.79 6.67 4.72
C ALA A 575 17.85 7.78 4.95
N LEU A 576 19.14 7.44 4.91
CA LEU A 576 20.24 8.41 5.02
C LEU A 576 20.32 9.33 3.81
N LEU A 577 19.96 8.87 2.61
CA LEU A 577 19.97 9.65 1.38
C LEU A 577 18.78 10.62 1.25
N LEU A 578 17.71 10.48 2.05
CA LEU A 578 16.58 11.40 2.06
C LEU A 578 17.01 12.84 2.32
N ARG A 579 16.31 13.79 1.70
CA ARG A 579 16.39 15.21 2.07
C ARG A 579 15.69 15.44 3.40
N ASN A 580 16.04 16.53 4.08
CA ASN A 580 15.46 16.90 5.37
C ASN A 580 14.92 18.34 5.36
N PRO A 581 13.96 18.66 4.47
CA PRO A 581 13.35 19.99 4.46
C PRO A 581 12.58 20.24 5.75
N LYS A 582 12.42 21.51 6.11
CA LYS A 582 11.51 21.92 7.20
C LYS A 582 10.09 21.99 6.64
N LEU A 583 9.16 21.26 7.25
CA LEU A 583 7.76 21.23 6.82
C LEU A 583 7.09 22.59 7.01
N SER A 584 6.37 23.05 5.98
CA SER A 584 5.54 24.25 5.99
C SER A 584 4.11 23.95 6.45
N ASP A 585 3.34 24.99 6.76
CA ASP A 585 1.91 24.87 7.08
C ASP A 585 1.03 24.88 5.79
N GLN A 586 1.65 24.91 4.60
CA GLN A 586 0.99 24.84 3.29
C GLN A 586 0.77 23.38 2.85
N GLN A 587 0.06 23.18 1.74
CA GLN A 587 -0.19 21.84 1.17
C GLN A 587 1.02 21.25 0.44
N SER A 588 1.91 22.13 -0.09
CA SER A 588 3.18 21.78 -0.76
C SER A 588 4.28 22.76 -0.35
N GLN A 589 5.55 22.46 -0.66
CA GLN A 589 6.65 23.41 -0.45
C GLN A 589 6.62 24.49 -1.53
N PRO A 590 6.87 25.78 -1.19
CA PRO A 590 6.93 26.85 -2.19
C PRO A 590 7.92 26.58 -3.32
N GLU A 591 9.13 26.08 -2.97
CA GLU A 591 10.13 25.72 -3.95
C GLU A 591 9.66 24.62 -4.93
N ALA A 592 8.82 23.68 -4.46
CA ALA A 592 8.25 22.64 -5.31
C ALA A 592 7.19 23.21 -6.26
N GLU A 593 6.37 24.17 -5.81
CA GLU A 593 5.36 24.85 -6.65
C GLU A 593 6.03 25.69 -7.75
N ASP A 594 7.18 26.32 -7.47
CA ASP A 594 7.96 27.07 -8.43
C ASP A 594 8.76 26.18 -9.41
N GLY A 595 8.68 24.85 -9.25
CA GLY A 595 9.43 23.88 -10.06
C GLY A 595 10.92 23.87 -9.75
N GLN A 596 11.36 24.40 -8.61
CA GLN A 596 12.74 24.41 -8.13
C GLN A 596 13.00 23.19 -7.25
N GLU A 597 14.27 22.72 -7.23
CA GLU A 597 14.65 21.68 -6.26
C GLU A 597 14.48 22.20 -4.82
N VAL A 598 13.73 21.45 -4.00
CA VAL A 598 13.53 21.77 -2.57
C VAL A 598 14.88 21.80 -1.86
N ARG A 599 15.37 22.99 -1.53
CA ARG A 599 16.66 23.17 -0.87
C ARG A 599 16.55 22.88 0.63
N VAL A 600 17.58 22.23 1.15
CA VAL A 600 17.74 22.00 2.60
C VAL A 600 18.20 23.34 3.22
N ARG A 601 17.30 24.05 3.87
CA ARG A 601 17.63 25.20 4.74
C ARG A 601 17.81 24.79 6.19
#